data_c485123235b2bcdc62233718fa859e55
#
_entry.id   c485123235b2bcdc62233718fa859e55
#
_cell.length_a   1.000
_cell.length_b   1.000
_cell.length_c   1.000
_cell.angle_alpha   90.00
_cell.angle_beta   90.00
_cell.angle_gamma   90.00
#
_symmetry.space_group_name_H-M   'P 1'
#
loop_
_entity.id
_entity.type
_entity.pdbx_description
1 polymer ?
#
loop_
_entity_poly.entity_id
_entity_poly.type
_entity_poly.pdbx_seq_one_letter_code
_entity_poly.pdbx_strand_id
1 'polypeptide(L)'
;MRMWKKLLGISFLASSLMLSGCGSDSAMSGSTGSSSGDTVKVGLLHSLSGTMAISETSVRDAEKLAIQEINDQGGVLGKKIEIVEEDGASDPQIFSEKAKKLLMNDKVATIFGCWTSASRKAVKPVVEGSNGLLWYPTQYEGMEQSKNIMYMGAAPNQQIVPAIEYLLKNGKKKMFLVGSDYVFPQTANRIIKAQLAAEGGEVVGEEYTPMGYTDYATIISKIKAAKPDVIVNTLNGDSNVAFFKQLKDAGITAQECPVMSFSIAEEEIKGIGAQNIEGDLVSWDYYQTTKTPANEKFVAAYKKAYGDDRVTDDPIEAAYDAVYLWKAAVEKAGSFDVDKVRAAAGGISFDAPEGTVKIDGDNQHLYKYVRIGKVNANGLIDEVFATDPIKPDPFLKSYSWAQGLSADAK
;
A
#
# COMPACT_ATOMS: atom_id res chain seq x y z
N MET A 1 20.07 65.88 6.97
CA MET A 1 20.60 66.72 8.11
C MET A 1 21.02 65.80 9.24
N ARG A 2 22.31 65.88 9.53
CA ARG A 2 23.06 65.57 10.75
C ARG A 2 22.98 64.12 11.27
N MET A 3 23.99 63.24 11.04
CA MET A 3 25.42 63.26 11.42
C MET A 3 25.66 63.46 12.94
N TRP A 4 26.29 62.44 13.57
CA TRP A 4 27.61 62.52 14.26
C TRP A 4 27.74 61.20 15.07
N LYS A 5 28.70 60.36 14.80
CA LYS A 5 30.17 60.39 15.09
C LYS A 5 30.48 59.98 16.53
N LYS A 6 31.26 58.91 16.63
CA LYS A 6 32.62 58.70 17.17
C LYS A 6 32.66 58.48 18.69
N LEU A 7 33.55 57.77 19.33
CA LEU A 7 34.96 57.31 19.18
C LEU A 7 35.23 56.27 20.30
N LEU A 8 36.03 55.30 20.04
CA LEU A 8 37.43 55.03 20.45
C LEU A 8 37.78 54.81 21.93
N GLY A 9 38.58 53.76 22.15
CA GLY A 9 39.68 53.72 23.07
C GLY A 9 39.95 52.28 23.60
N ILE A 10 40.84 51.49 23.07
CA ILE A 10 42.28 51.34 23.28
C ILE A 10 42.66 50.69 24.61
N SER A 11 43.14 49.48 24.51
CA SER A 11 44.41 48.79 24.85
C SER A 11 44.91 48.71 26.31
N PHE A 12 45.42 47.56 26.65
CA PHE A 12 46.77 47.16 27.09
C PHE A 12 46.73 45.89 27.86
N LEU A 13 47.32 44.87 27.41
CA LEU A 13 48.68 44.30 27.46
C LEU A 13 49.07 43.58 28.76
N ALA A 14 49.36 42.34 28.59
CA ALA A 14 50.47 41.49 29.04
C ALA A 14 50.58 41.11 30.54
N SER A 15 50.70 39.83 30.78
CA SER A 15 51.96 39.12 30.96
C SER A 15 51.77 37.79 31.71
N SER A 16 52.27 36.80 31.11
CA SER A 16 52.87 35.56 31.54
C SER A 16 53.04 35.29 33.05
N LEU A 17 52.75 34.04 33.49
CA LEU A 17 53.81 33.17 34.09
C LEU A 17 53.29 31.77 34.29
N MET A 18 54.13 30.80 33.90
CA MET A 18 53.98 29.37 34.08
C MET A 18 54.04 29.01 35.56
N LEU A 19 53.29 27.93 35.94
CA LEU A 19 53.85 26.91 36.84
C LEU A 19 53.12 25.57 36.63
N SER A 20 53.95 24.54 36.49
CA SER A 20 53.62 23.13 36.35
C SER A 20 52.96 22.58 37.62
N GLY A 21 51.98 21.67 37.44
CA GLY A 21 51.45 20.85 38.49
C GLY A 21 50.80 19.62 37.89
N CYS A 22 51.50 18.48 37.97
CA CYS A 22 50.95 17.13 37.67
C CYS A 22 49.82 16.76 38.62
N GLY A 23 48.80 16.05 38.12
CA GLY A 23 47.96 15.25 38.99
C GLY A 23 46.60 14.87 38.42
N SER A 24 46.48 13.63 37.95
CA SER A 24 45.34 12.72 38.04
C SER A 24 44.21 12.87 37.03
N ASP A 25 44.10 11.79 36.27
CA ASP A 25 43.03 11.38 35.41
C ASP A 25 41.64 11.55 35.95
N SER A 26 40.80 12.18 35.14
CA SER A 26 39.38 11.93 35.09
C SER A 26 38.94 12.13 33.65
N ALA A 27 38.82 11.04 32.93
CA ALA A 27 38.31 10.97 31.59
C ALA A 27 36.83 11.41 31.58
N MET A 28 36.57 12.65 31.11
CA MET A 28 35.26 13.00 30.60
C MET A 28 35.25 12.71 29.11
N SER A 29 34.75 11.52 28.78
CA SER A 29 34.44 11.13 27.42
C SER A 29 33.18 11.84 26.98
N GLY A 30 33.35 13.01 26.41
CA GLY A 30 32.32 13.68 25.62
C GLY A 30 32.46 13.23 24.18
N SER A 31 31.93 12.07 23.85
CA SER A 31 31.81 11.61 22.45
C SER A 31 30.40 11.91 21.96
N THR A 32 30.20 13.07 21.36
CA THR A 32 29.11 13.29 20.40
C THR A 32 29.68 13.12 19.01
N GLY A 33 30.04 11.90 18.70
CA GLY A 33 30.32 11.43 17.35
C GLY A 33 29.11 10.61 16.91
N SER A 34 28.19 11.18 16.15
CA SER A 34 27.22 10.42 15.37
C SER A 34 28.02 9.57 14.38
N SER A 35 28.23 8.29 14.71
CA SER A 35 28.90 7.37 13.80
C SER A 35 27.95 7.05 12.65
N SER A 36 28.40 7.24 11.42
CA SER A 36 27.68 6.85 10.18
C SER A 36 27.48 5.32 10.05
N GLY A 37 27.69 4.58 11.13
CA GLY A 37 27.52 3.14 11.26
C GLY A 37 26.24 2.70 11.97
N ASP A 38 25.51 3.60 12.60
CA ASP A 38 24.41 3.29 13.52
C ASP A 38 23.02 3.31 12.85
N THR A 39 22.94 3.60 11.55
CA THR A 39 21.69 3.63 10.79
C THR A 39 21.73 2.73 9.57
N VAL A 40 20.54 2.30 9.12
CA VAL A 40 20.27 1.68 7.83
C VAL A 40 19.21 2.48 7.12
N LYS A 41 19.46 2.85 5.86
CA LYS A 41 18.49 3.60 5.05
C LYS A 41 17.49 2.68 4.40
N VAL A 42 16.21 3.07 4.43
CA VAL A 42 15.13 2.47 3.65
C VAL A 42 14.42 3.53 2.82
N GLY A 43 13.95 3.16 1.63
CA GLY A 43 13.18 4.04 0.77
C GLY A 43 11.68 3.90 1.01
N LEU A 44 10.95 5.02 1.13
CA LEU A 44 9.50 5.07 1.03
C LEU A 44 9.14 5.76 -0.28
N LEU A 45 8.45 5.04 -1.17
CA LEU A 45 8.15 5.51 -2.52
C LEU A 45 6.64 5.42 -2.80
N HIS A 46 5.95 6.53 -2.63
CA HIS A 46 4.49 6.64 -2.76
C HIS A 46 4.11 7.89 -3.55
N SER A 47 2.87 7.92 -4.07
CA SER A 47 2.27 9.15 -4.59
C SER A 47 1.81 10.04 -3.44
N LEU A 48 2.55 11.10 -3.18
CA LEU A 48 2.19 12.13 -2.19
C LEU A 48 1.47 13.30 -2.84
N SER A 49 1.40 13.30 -4.16
CA SER A 49 0.68 14.24 -5.01
C SER A 49 0.00 13.53 -6.18
N GLY A 50 -0.95 14.21 -6.85
CA GLY A 50 -1.73 13.66 -7.96
C GLY A 50 -2.90 12.79 -7.50
N THR A 51 -3.54 12.08 -8.45
CA THR A 51 -4.82 11.36 -8.26
C THR A 51 -4.75 10.22 -7.24
N MET A 52 -3.55 9.63 -7.01
CA MET A 52 -3.36 8.53 -6.06
C MET A 52 -2.98 9.00 -4.65
N ALA A 53 -2.79 10.31 -4.42
CA ALA A 53 -2.44 10.82 -3.10
C ALA A 53 -3.50 10.54 -2.03
N ILE A 54 -4.77 10.44 -2.44
CA ILE A 54 -5.90 10.06 -1.57
C ILE A 54 -5.69 8.69 -0.92
N SER A 55 -5.08 7.75 -1.63
CA SER A 55 -4.81 6.39 -1.18
C SER A 55 -3.43 6.24 -0.53
N GLU A 56 -2.38 6.79 -1.18
CA GLU A 56 -0.99 6.42 -0.86
C GLU A 56 -0.39 7.20 0.32
N THR A 57 -0.92 8.39 0.66
CA THR A 57 -0.39 9.18 1.79
C THR A 57 -0.54 8.43 3.12
N SER A 58 -1.68 7.77 3.31
CA SER A 58 -1.98 7.00 4.52
C SER A 58 -1.17 5.71 4.61
N VAL A 59 -0.89 5.08 3.48
CA VAL A 59 -0.01 3.90 3.37
C VAL A 59 1.42 4.23 3.81
N ARG A 60 2.00 5.34 3.30
CA ARG A 60 3.28 5.86 3.73
C ARG A 60 3.32 6.13 5.24
N ASP A 61 2.24 6.67 5.82
CA ASP A 61 2.15 6.93 7.24
C ASP A 61 2.23 5.64 8.07
N ALA A 62 1.62 4.55 7.62
CA ALA A 62 1.69 3.24 8.30
C ALA A 62 3.12 2.66 8.31
N GLU A 63 3.85 2.80 7.22
CA GLU A 63 5.27 2.42 7.16
C GLU A 63 6.11 3.24 8.15
N LYS A 64 5.85 4.56 8.22
CA LYS A 64 6.51 5.45 9.19
C LYS A 64 6.20 5.05 10.63
N LEU A 65 4.95 4.68 10.93
CA LEU A 65 4.56 4.19 12.25
C LEU A 65 5.35 2.93 12.62
N ALA A 66 5.36 1.92 11.75
CA ALA A 66 6.09 0.67 11.97
C ALA A 66 7.60 0.93 12.19
N ILE A 67 8.20 1.79 11.34
CA ILE A 67 9.61 2.16 11.47
C ILE A 67 9.89 2.86 12.80
N GLN A 68 9.01 3.76 13.24
CA GLN A 68 9.16 4.44 14.53
C GLN A 68 9.09 3.45 15.69
N GLU A 69 8.11 2.55 15.70
CA GLU A 69 7.97 1.51 16.73
C GLU A 69 9.20 0.59 16.79
N ILE A 70 9.71 0.17 15.63
CA ILE A 70 10.94 -0.64 15.53
C ILE A 70 12.15 0.16 16.05
N ASN A 71 12.26 1.42 15.69
CA ASN A 71 13.34 2.28 16.15
C ASN A 71 13.29 2.49 17.68
N ASP A 72 12.10 2.66 18.26
CA ASP A 72 11.95 2.80 19.71
C ASP A 72 12.40 1.54 20.46
N GLN A 73 12.27 0.37 19.83
CA GLN A 73 12.72 -0.93 20.35
C GLN A 73 14.21 -1.25 20.08
N GLY A 74 14.97 -0.33 19.47
CA GLY A 74 16.41 -0.52 19.23
C GLY A 74 16.80 -0.67 17.76
N GLY A 75 15.83 -0.68 16.84
CA GLY A 75 16.05 -0.81 15.40
C GLY A 75 16.19 -2.26 14.94
N VAL A 76 16.96 -2.49 13.88
CA VAL A 76 17.17 -3.80 13.25
C VAL A 76 18.67 -4.12 13.25
N LEU A 77 19.07 -5.27 13.77
CA LEU A 77 20.47 -5.67 13.95
C LEU A 77 21.31 -4.57 14.67
N GLY A 78 20.70 -3.87 15.64
CA GLY A 78 21.34 -2.80 16.40
C GLY A 78 21.47 -1.47 15.65
N LYS A 79 20.85 -1.32 14.46
CA LYS A 79 20.86 -0.09 13.68
C LYS A 79 19.46 0.54 13.67
N LYS A 80 19.39 1.87 13.85
CA LYS A 80 18.16 2.61 13.61
C LYS A 80 17.85 2.69 12.12
N ILE A 81 16.57 2.63 11.77
CA ILE A 81 16.11 2.80 10.39
C ILE A 81 16.01 4.30 10.09
N GLU A 82 16.70 4.74 9.04
CA GLU A 82 16.61 6.09 8.48
C GLU A 82 15.75 6.08 7.23
N ILE A 83 14.73 6.92 7.18
CA ILE A 83 13.80 7.01 6.07
C ILE A 83 14.33 7.96 5.00
N VAL A 84 14.31 7.51 3.74
CA VAL A 84 14.48 8.35 2.54
C VAL A 84 13.16 8.31 1.78
N GLU A 85 12.41 9.43 1.82
CA GLU A 85 11.08 9.52 1.22
C GLU A 85 11.15 10.16 -0.17
N GLU A 86 10.41 9.59 -1.14
CA GLU A 86 10.28 10.11 -2.50
C GLU A 86 8.81 10.11 -2.94
N ASP A 87 8.43 11.21 -3.61
CA ASP A 87 7.10 11.35 -4.22
C ASP A 87 7.11 10.81 -5.66
N GLY A 88 6.30 9.79 -5.92
CA GLY A 88 6.05 9.23 -7.23
C GLY A 88 5.05 10.01 -8.08
N ALA A 89 4.40 11.03 -7.48
CA ALA A 89 3.51 12.00 -8.12
C ALA A 89 2.42 11.38 -9.02
N SER A 90 1.95 10.18 -8.70
CA SER A 90 0.96 9.40 -9.47
C SER A 90 1.39 9.11 -10.92
N ASP A 91 2.68 9.18 -11.21
CA ASP A 91 3.25 8.97 -12.55
C ASP A 91 4.23 7.80 -12.56
N PRO A 92 3.98 6.73 -13.34
CA PRO A 92 4.84 5.55 -13.38
C PRO A 92 6.30 5.83 -13.78
N GLN A 93 6.55 6.83 -14.64
CA GLN A 93 7.91 7.20 -15.04
C GLN A 93 8.64 7.84 -13.86
N ILE A 94 7.98 8.74 -13.14
CA ILE A 94 8.54 9.37 -11.93
C ILE A 94 8.85 8.29 -10.87
N PHE A 95 7.95 7.32 -10.65
CA PHE A 95 8.23 6.17 -9.78
C PHE A 95 9.51 5.43 -10.16
N SER A 96 9.73 5.16 -11.45
CA SER A 96 10.94 4.50 -11.94
C SER A 96 12.20 5.34 -11.68
N GLU A 97 12.15 6.66 -11.93
CA GLU A 97 13.27 7.59 -11.69
C GLU A 97 13.60 7.67 -10.20
N LYS A 98 12.58 7.75 -9.33
CA LYS A 98 12.73 7.81 -7.88
C LYS A 98 13.26 6.50 -7.30
N ALA A 99 12.78 5.35 -7.77
CA ALA A 99 13.33 4.05 -7.38
C ALA A 99 14.83 3.92 -7.73
N LYS A 100 15.21 4.40 -8.93
CA LYS A 100 16.61 4.45 -9.34
C LYS A 100 17.45 5.35 -8.44
N LYS A 101 16.93 6.53 -8.07
CA LYS A 101 17.60 7.43 -7.12
C LYS A 101 17.81 6.77 -5.77
N LEU A 102 16.76 6.19 -5.19
CA LEU A 102 16.81 5.50 -3.90
C LEU A 102 17.88 4.40 -3.86
N LEU A 103 17.93 3.57 -4.90
CA LEU A 103 18.86 2.42 -4.94
C LEU A 103 20.30 2.84 -5.28
N MET A 104 20.50 3.72 -6.27
CA MET A 104 21.83 4.02 -6.80
C MET A 104 22.51 5.20 -6.09
N ASN A 105 21.77 6.23 -5.71
CA ASN A 105 22.32 7.45 -5.10
C ASN A 105 22.24 7.37 -3.57
N ASP A 106 21.04 7.10 -3.03
CA ASP A 106 20.80 7.07 -1.60
C ASP A 106 21.21 5.75 -0.95
N LYS A 107 21.35 4.68 -1.76
CA LYS A 107 21.79 3.33 -1.38
C LYS A 107 20.95 2.74 -0.24
N VAL A 108 19.63 2.84 -0.39
CA VAL A 108 18.71 2.23 0.56
C VAL A 108 18.82 0.70 0.54
N ALA A 109 18.64 0.07 1.70
CA ALA A 109 18.68 -1.38 1.84
C ALA A 109 17.46 -2.07 1.20
N THR A 110 16.32 -1.37 1.17
CA THR A 110 15.08 -1.83 0.57
C THR A 110 14.16 -0.65 0.27
N ILE A 111 13.13 -0.88 -0.56
CA ILE A 111 12.08 0.08 -0.85
C ILE A 111 10.75 -0.50 -0.38
N PHE A 112 9.94 0.31 0.31
CA PHE A 112 8.52 0.07 0.56
C PHE A 112 7.73 1.02 -0.32
N GLY A 113 6.66 0.54 -0.95
CA GLY A 113 5.82 1.44 -1.74
C GLY A 113 5.26 0.90 -3.03
N CYS A 114 4.90 1.83 -3.89
CA CYS A 114 3.99 1.71 -5.01
C CYS A 114 2.56 1.37 -4.54
N TRP A 115 1.59 1.70 -5.39
CA TRP A 115 0.20 1.28 -5.26
C TRP A 115 -0.28 0.67 -6.57
N THR A 116 -0.29 1.46 -7.64
CA THR A 116 -0.80 0.99 -8.92
C THR A 116 0.09 -0.08 -9.52
N SER A 117 -0.50 -1.03 -10.23
CA SER A 117 0.27 -1.98 -11.04
C SER A 117 1.10 -1.28 -12.12
N ALA A 118 0.70 -0.08 -12.55
CA ALA A 118 1.49 0.73 -13.46
C ALA A 118 2.81 1.20 -12.81
N SER A 119 2.76 1.74 -11.57
CA SER A 119 3.95 2.15 -10.85
C SER A 119 4.84 0.95 -10.50
N ARG A 120 4.27 -0.17 -10.01
CA ARG A 120 5.02 -1.41 -9.75
C ARG A 120 5.75 -1.91 -10.99
N LYS A 121 5.06 -1.99 -12.15
CA LYS A 121 5.66 -2.43 -13.41
C LYS A 121 6.76 -1.51 -13.91
N ALA A 122 6.66 -0.20 -13.65
CA ALA A 122 7.72 0.76 -13.98
C ALA A 122 8.94 0.64 -13.05
N VAL A 123 8.72 0.31 -11.76
CA VAL A 123 9.78 0.11 -10.76
C VAL A 123 10.45 -1.26 -10.89
N LYS A 124 9.72 -2.30 -11.33
CA LYS A 124 10.21 -3.67 -11.43
C LYS A 124 11.55 -3.80 -12.17
N PRO A 125 11.75 -3.29 -13.40
CA PRO A 125 13.04 -3.39 -14.08
C PRO A 125 14.17 -2.66 -13.35
N VAL A 126 13.87 -1.64 -12.56
CA VAL A 126 14.87 -0.92 -11.76
C VAL A 126 15.35 -1.78 -10.59
N VAL A 127 14.43 -2.37 -9.82
CA VAL A 127 14.81 -3.23 -8.69
C VAL A 127 15.48 -4.52 -9.17
N GLU A 128 15.05 -5.09 -10.28
CA GLU A 128 15.70 -6.26 -10.88
C GLU A 128 17.10 -5.95 -11.39
N GLY A 129 17.28 -4.85 -12.11
CA GLY A 129 18.57 -4.45 -12.67
C GLY A 129 19.61 -4.01 -11.63
N SER A 130 19.15 -3.50 -10.49
CA SER A 130 20.01 -3.04 -9.38
C SER A 130 20.15 -4.06 -8.25
N ASN A 131 19.54 -5.24 -8.39
CA ASN A 131 19.36 -6.21 -7.31
C ASN A 131 18.80 -5.56 -6.01
N GLY A 132 17.84 -4.63 -6.17
CA GLY A 132 17.08 -4.05 -5.07
C GLY A 132 15.95 -4.97 -4.62
N LEU A 133 15.24 -4.60 -3.56
CA LEU A 133 14.07 -5.31 -3.06
C LEU A 133 12.94 -4.31 -2.81
N LEU A 134 11.80 -4.55 -3.45
CA LEU A 134 10.56 -3.80 -3.24
C LEU A 134 9.59 -4.61 -2.37
N TRP A 135 9.03 -4.00 -1.32
CA TRP A 135 7.90 -4.50 -0.56
C TRP A 135 6.65 -3.76 -1.03
N TYR A 136 5.82 -4.46 -1.77
CA TYR A 136 4.66 -3.92 -2.47
C TYR A 136 3.38 -4.21 -1.68
N PRO A 137 2.70 -3.20 -1.08
CA PRO A 137 1.66 -3.43 -0.09
C PRO A 137 0.27 -3.69 -0.67
N THR A 138 0.05 -3.46 -1.98
CA THR A 138 -1.29 -3.39 -2.55
C THR A 138 -1.67 -4.68 -3.28
N GLN A 139 -2.97 -4.98 -3.34
CA GLN A 139 -3.51 -6.02 -4.21
C GLN A 139 -3.12 -5.79 -5.67
N TYR A 140 -3.14 -6.86 -6.47
CA TYR A 140 -2.81 -6.73 -7.89
C TYR A 140 -3.46 -7.84 -8.74
N GLU A 141 -3.37 -7.68 -10.05
CA GLU A 141 -3.97 -8.56 -11.06
C GLU A 141 -3.32 -9.94 -11.17
N GLY A 142 -2.24 -10.20 -10.45
CA GLY A 142 -1.46 -11.42 -10.66
C GLY A 142 -0.71 -11.44 -12.00
N MET A 143 -0.52 -12.63 -12.54
CA MET A 143 0.14 -12.89 -13.83
C MET A 143 1.57 -12.35 -13.89
N GLU A 144 2.17 -12.13 -12.74
CA GLU A 144 3.53 -11.60 -12.57
C GLU A 144 4.16 -12.19 -11.31
N GLN A 145 5.45 -12.40 -11.37
CA GLN A 145 6.31 -12.71 -10.22
C GLN A 145 7.69 -12.13 -10.46
N SER A 146 8.31 -11.56 -9.43
CA SER A 146 9.69 -11.11 -9.47
C SER A 146 10.40 -11.50 -8.18
N LYS A 147 11.62 -12.04 -8.29
CA LYS A 147 12.45 -12.32 -7.10
C LYS A 147 12.84 -11.06 -6.32
N ASN A 148 12.68 -9.87 -6.93
CA ASN A 148 13.02 -8.59 -6.35
C ASN A 148 11.79 -7.82 -5.84
N ILE A 149 10.62 -8.48 -5.78
CA ILE A 149 9.38 -7.92 -5.23
C ILE A 149 8.78 -8.89 -4.22
N MET A 150 8.49 -8.40 -3.03
CA MET A 150 7.70 -9.06 -2.01
C MET A 150 6.27 -8.52 -2.13
N TYR A 151 5.31 -9.39 -2.42
CA TYR A 151 3.92 -9.02 -2.69
C TYR A 151 3.10 -9.17 -1.40
N MET A 152 2.80 -8.06 -0.74
CA MET A 152 2.15 -8.04 0.57
C MET A 152 0.63 -7.91 0.50
N GLY A 153 0.11 -7.38 -0.62
CA GLY A 153 -1.32 -7.33 -0.89
C GLY A 153 -1.87 -8.60 -1.56
N ALA A 154 -3.18 -8.65 -1.71
CA ALA A 154 -3.89 -9.80 -2.26
C ALA A 154 -3.45 -10.19 -3.68
N ALA A 155 -3.25 -11.48 -3.92
CA ALA A 155 -3.26 -12.08 -5.26
C ALA A 155 -4.70 -12.25 -5.77
N PRO A 156 -4.93 -12.49 -7.09
CA PRO A 156 -6.29 -12.57 -7.64
C PRO A 156 -7.19 -13.62 -6.97
N ASN A 157 -6.63 -14.75 -6.55
CA ASN A 157 -7.37 -15.80 -5.85
C ASN A 157 -7.69 -15.43 -4.38
N GLN A 158 -7.15 -14.33 -3.90
CA GLN A 158 -7.37 -13.80 -2.55
C GLN A 158 -8.29 -12.56 -2.54
N GLN A 159 -8.71 -12.05 -3.71
CA GLN A 159 -9.61 -10.90 -3.80
C GLN A 159 -10.64 -11.06 -4.91
N ILE A 160 -10.20 -11.05 -6.20
CA ILE A 160 -11.08 -11.00 -7.38
C ILE A 160 -11.95 -12.25 -7.45
N VAL A 161 -11.34 -13.42 -7.44
CA VAL A 161 -12.05 -14.71 -7.63
C VAL A 161 -13.08 -14.95 -6.54
N PRO A 162 -12.75 -14.84 -5.24
CA PRO A 162 -13.75 -15.06 -4.18
C PRO A 162 -14.88 -14.01 -4.19
N ALA A 163 -14.60 -12.77 -4.59
CA ALA A 163 -15.64 -11.75 -4.69
C ALA A 163 -16.68 -12.09 -5.79
N ILE A 164 -16.23 -12.55 -6.95
CA ILE A 164 -17.11 -12.98 -8.02
C ILE A 164 -17.91 -14.22 -7.62
N GLU A 165 -17.26 -15.21 -6.97
CA GLU A 165 -17.98 -16.36 -6.41
C GLU A 165 -19.06 -15.94 -5.41
N TYR A 166 -18.75 -15.01 -4.51
CA TYR A 166 -19.71 -14.46 -3.55
C TYR A 166 -20.90 -13.82 -4.26
N LEU A 167 -20.66 -12.97 -5.27
CA LEU A 167 -21.72 -12.34 -6.05
C LEU A 167 -22.62 -13.36 -6.73
N LEU A 168 -22.04 -14.36 -7.40
CA LEU A 168 -22.79 -15.43 -8.09
C LEU A 168 -23.63 -16.28 -7.12
N LYS A 169 -23.07 -16.65 -5.96
CA LYS A 169 -23.78 -17.37 -4.88
C LYS A 169 -24.97 -16.56 -4.32
N ASN A 170 -24.87 -15.22 -4.36
CA ASN A 170 -25.93 -14.30 -3.97
C ASN A 170 -26.85 -13.87 -5.13
N GLY A 171 -26.84 -14.61 -6.25
CA GLY A 171 -27.75 -14.42 -7.37
C GLY A 171 -27.44 -13.24 -8.29
N LYS A 172 -26.27 -12.58 -8.11
CA LYS A 172 -25.80 -11.47 -8.94
C LYS A 172 -25.08 -12.01 -10.17
N LYS A 173 -25.79 -12.21 -11.27
CA LYS A 173 -25.26 -12.85 -12.48
C LYS A 173 -24.90 -11.90 -13.59
N LYS A 174 -25.59 -10.76 -13.69
CA LYS A 174 -25.35 -9.73 -14.73
C LYS A 174 -24.48 -8.63 -14.15
N MET A 175 -23.25 -8.52 -14.66
CA MET A 175 -22.25 -7.59 -14.14
C MET A 175 -21.90 -6.52 -15.17
N PHE A 176 -21.85 -5.27 -14.72
CA PHE A 176 -21.33 -4.15 -15.52
C PHE A 176 -19.97 -3.76 -14.95
N LEU A 177 -18.92 -3.82 -15.77
CA LEU A 177 -17.55 -3.58 -15.33
C LEU A 177 -17.16 -2.13 -15.62
N VAL A 178 -16.64 -1.42 -14.62
CA VAL A 178 -16.11 -0.05 -14.76
C VAL A 178 -14.72 -0.01 -14.17
N GLY A 179 -13.71 0.40 -14.94
CA GLY A 179 -12.33 0.43 -14.48
C GLY A 179 -11.53 1.63 -14.97
N SER A 180 -10.42 1.90 -14.32
CA SER A 180 -9.40 2.82 -14.82
C SER A 180 -8.65 2.17 -15.99
N ASP A 181 -8.24 2.98 -16.96
CA ASP A 181 -7.61 2.47 -18.19
C ASP A 181 -6.11 2.19 -18.01
N TYR A 182 -5.80 1.12 -17.27
CA TYR A 182 -4.42 0.61 -17.13
C TYR A 182 -4.41 -0.89 -16.80
N VAL A 183 -3.24 -1.48 -16.61
CA VAL A 183 -3.03 -2.93 -16.58
C VAL A 183 -3.86 -3.66 -15.51
N PHE A 184 -4.01 -3.10 -14.27
CA PHE A 184 -4.76 -3.78 -13.22
C PHE A 184 -6.24 -3.96 -13.57
N PRO A 185 -7.04 -2.90 -13.86
CA PRO A 185 -8.45 -3.07 -14.22
C PRO A 185 -8.66 -3.94 -15.47
N GLN A 186 -7.83 -3.75 -16.50
CA GLN A 186 -7.94 -4.52 -17.72
C GLN A 186 -7.69 -6.01 -17.51
N THR A 187 -6.72 -6.37 -16.67
CA THR A 187 -6.42 -7.79 -16.38
C THR A 187 -7.42 -8.37 -15.40
N ALA A 188 -7.80 -7.63 -14.35
CA ALA A 188 -8.85 -8.03 -13.42
C ALA A 188 -10.17 -8.33 -14.16
N ASN A 189 -10.57 -7.46 -15.09
CA ASN A 189 -11.78 -7.67 -15.89
C ASN A 189 -11.66 -8.87 -16.84
N ARG A 190 -10.46 -9.20 -17.37
CA ARG A 190 -10.26 -10.46 -18.11
C ARG A 190 -10.43 -11.70 -17.22
N ILE A 191 -9.91 -11.67 -15.99
CA ILE A 191 -10.10 -12.73 -15.00
C ILE A 191 -11.60 -12.90 -14.70
N ILE A 192 -12.30 -11.80 -14.40
CA ILE A 192 -13.72 -11.78 -14.11
C ILE A 192 -14.52 -12.36 -15.29
N LYS A 193 -14.25 -11.93 -16.52
CA LYS A 193 -14.93 -12.46 -17.72
C LYS A 193 -14.72 -13.97 -17.90
N ALA A 194 -13.51 -14.45 -17.68
CA ALA A 194 -13.20 -15.88 -17.80
C ALA A 194 -13.94 -16.69 -16.71
N GLN A 195 -13.95 -16.19 -15.47
CA GLN A 195 -14.67 -16.83 -14.36
C GLN A 195 -16.18 -16.84 -14.61
N LEU A 196 -16.79 -15.71 -15.00
CA LEU A 196 -18.22 -15.62 -15.29
C LEU A 196 -18.64 -16.57 -16.39
N ALA A 197 -17.85 -16.68 -17.46
CA ALA A 197 -18.11 -17.63 -18.56
C ALA A 197 -18.11 -19.08 -18.10
N ALA A 198 -17.27 -19.43 -17.13
CA ALA A 198 -17.18 -20.77 -16.57
C ALA A 198 -18.27 -21.07 -15.52
N GLU A 199 -18.67 -20.06 -14.76
CA GLU A 199 -19.54 -20.23 -13.57
C GLU A 199 -20.98 -19.73 -13.80
N GLY A 200 -21.32 -19.34 -15.04
CA GLY A 200 -22.69 -19.03 -15.44
C GLY A 200 -23.16 -17.62 -15.10
N GLY A 201 -22.24 -16.66 -15.13
CA GLY A 201 -22.51 -15.22 -15.10
C GLY A 201 -22.41 -14.58 -16.49
N GLU A 202 -22.69 -13.28 -16.56
CA GLU A 202 -22.73 -12.49 -17.81
C GLU A 202 -22.17 -11.09 -17.59
N VAL A 203 -21.33 -10.62 -18.48
CA VAL A 203 -20.92 -9.20 -18.55
C VAL A 203 -21.87 -8.46 -19.49
N VAL A 204 -22.65 -7.54 -18.95
CA VAL A 204 -23.63 -6.75 -19.70
C VAL A 204 -23.12 -5.38 -20.17
N GLY A 205 -21.91 -5.02 -19.77
CA GLY A 205 -21.17 -3.84 -20.24
C GLY A 205 -19.80 -3.75 -19.60
N GLU A 206 -18.88 -3.08 -20.29
CA GLU A 206 -17.51 -2.87 -19.82
C GLU A 206 -17.01 -1.49 -20.33
N GLU A 207 -16.56 -0.65 -19.40
CA GLU A 207 -16.10 0.71 -19.70
C GLU A 207 -14.81 1.02 -18.92
N TYR A 208 -13.92 1.75 -19.59
CA TYR A 208 -12.67 2.21 -18.99
C TYR A 208 -12.55 3.72 -19.11
N THR A 209 -11.96 4.35 -18.09
CA THR A 209 -11.69 5.79 -18.06
C THR A 209 -10.23 6.07 -17.67
N PRO A 210 -9.64 7.17 -18.14
CA PRO A 210 -8.33 7.59 -17.64
C PRO A 210 -8.32 7.77 -16.12
N MET A 211 -7.16 7.64 -15.49
CA MET A 211 -6.97 8.01 -14.07
C MET A 211 -7.31 9.49 -13.88
N GLY A 212 -7.99 9.82 -12.77
CA GLY A 212 -8.45 11.20 -12.49
C GLY A 212 -9.67 11.64 -13.30
N TYR A 213 -10.39 10.72 -13.96
CA TYR A 213 -11.60 11.04 -14.72
C TYR A 213 -12.76 11.42 -13.80
N THR A 214 -13.54 12.43 -14.22
CA THR A 214 -14.59 13.03 -13.36
C THR A 214 -15.98 13.15 -13.99
N ASP A 215 -16.18 12.76 -15.25
CA ASP A 215 -17.49 12.84 -15.93
C ASP A 215 -18.05 11.46 -16.29
N TYR A 216 -18.84 10.87 -15.42
CA TYR A 216 -19.41 9.54 -15.59
C TYR A 216 -20.82 9.51 -16.17
N ALA A 217 -21.39 10.65 -16.60
CA ALA A 217 -22.78 10.73 -17.07
C ALA A 217 -23.11 9.72 -18.18
N THR A 218 -22.22 9.57 -19.17
CA THR A 218 -22.38 8.62 -20.28
C THR A 218 -22.35 7.18 -19.80
N ILE A 219 -21.39 6.83 -18.93
CA ILE A 219 -21.24 5.48 -18.37
C ILE A 219 -22.45 5.11 -17.53
N ILE A 220 -22.91 6.04 -16.68
CA ILE A 220 -24.12 5.85 -15.85
C ILE A 220 -25.37 5.62 -16.72
N SER A 221 -25.49 6.34 -17.84
CA SER A 221 -26.59 6.10 -18.80
C SER A 221 -26.53 4.70 -19.41
N LYS A 222 -25.32 4.19 -19.73
CA LYS A 222 -25.13 2.81 -20.21
C LYS A 222 -25.45 1.78 -19.13
N ILE A 223 -25.06 2.01 -17.87
CA ILE A 223 -25.39 1.15 -16.73
C ILE A 223 -26.92 1.04 -16.57
N LYS A 224 -27.64 2.18 -16.58
CA LYS A 224 -29.10 2.18 -16.51
C LYS A 224 -29.77 1.40 -17.66
N ALA A 225 -29.24 1.53 -18.86
CA ALA A 225 -29.77 0.81 -20.02
C ALA A 225 -29.52 -0.71 -19.95
N ALA A 226 -28.34 -1.11 -19.45
CA ALA A 226 -27.92 -2.50 -19.32
C ALA A 226 -28.62 -3.26 -18.18
N LYS A 227 -29.10 -2.55 -17.15
CA LYS A 227 -29.78 -3.11 -15.97
C LYS A 227 -29.02 -4.27 -15.34
N PRO A 228 -27.76 -4.07 -14.89
CA PRO A 228 -26.98 -5.11 -14.23
C PRO A 228 -27.55 -5.47 -12.86
N ASP A 229 -27.21 -6.66 -12.36
CA ASP A 229 -27.47 -7.06 -10.98
C ASP A 229 -26.48 -6.43 -10.00
N VAL A 230 -25.27 -6.11 -10.51
CA VAL A 230 -24.17 -5.52 -9.76
C VAL A 230 -23.23 -4.75 -10.70
N ILE A 231 -22.68 -3.64 -10.22
CA ILE A 231 -21.57 -2.95 -10.87
C ILE A 231 -20.28 -3.44 -10.22
N VAL A 232 -19.31 -3.87 -11.04
CA VAL A 232 -17.98 -4.25 -10.58
C VAL A 232 -17.03 -3.09 -10.84
N ASN A 233 -16.46 -2.54 -9.78
CA ASN A 233 -15.66 -1.32 -9.81
C ASN A 233 -14.18 -1.63 -9.60
N THR A 234 -13.37 -1.30 -10.59
CA THR A 234 -11.90 -1.33 -10.57
C THR A 234 -11.29 0.06 -10.87
N LEU A 235 -12.06 1.14 -10.62
CA LEU A 235 -11.53 2.51 -10.66
C LEU A 235 -10.56 2.73 -9.50
N ASN A 236 -9.56 3.59 -9.69
CA ASN A 236 -8.57 3.92 -8.67
C ASN A 236 -8.49 5.43 -8.41
N GLY A 237 -8.04 5.78 -7.21
CA GLY A 237 -7.80 7.16 -6.80
C GLY A 237 -9.08 8.00 -6.71
N ASP A 238 -8.91 9.30 -6.91
CA ASP A 238 -9.97 10.30 -6.78
C ASP A 238 -11.10 10.21 -7.82
N SER A 239 -10.89 9.45 -8.91
CA SER A 239 -11.96 9.10 -9.87
C SER A 239 -13.18 8.50 -9.18
N ASN A 240 -12.99 7.76 -8.11
CA ASN A 240 -14.06 7.13 -7.34
C ASN A 240 -14.99 8.17 -6.66
N VAL A 241 -14.46 9.31 -6.25
CA VAL A 241 -15.26 10.38 -5.63
C VAL A 241 -16.32 10.88 -6.60
N ALA A 242 -15.95 11.15 -7.84
CA ALA A 242 -16.87 11.60 -8.89
C ALA A 242 -17.85 10.49 -9.30
N PHE A 243 -17.38 9.25 -9.42
CA PHE A 243 -18.19 8.12 -9.84
C PHE A 243 -19.34 7.84 -8.85
N PHE A 244 -19.05 7.65 -7.57
CA PHE A 244 -20.06 7.32 -6.56
C PHE A 244 -21.04 8.47 -6.35
N LYS A 245 -20.57 9.72 -6.35
CA LYS A 245 -21.45 10.88 -6.28
C LYS A 245 -22.45 10.88 -7.43
N GLN A 246 -21.98 10.69 -8.66
CA GLN A 246 -22.85 10.69 -9.85
C GLN A 246 -23.77 9.47 -9.92
N LEU A 247 -23.35 8.29 -9.44
CA LEU A 247 -24.25 7.13 -9.27
C LEU A 247 -25.40 7.46 -8.34
N LYS A 248 -25.11 8.06 -7.18
CA LYS A 248 -26.09 8.47 -6.19
C LYS A 248 -27.07 9.51 -6.76
N ASP A 249 -26.52 10.56 -7.40
CA ASP A 249 -27.32 11.63 -8.04
C ASP A 249 -28.23 11.09 -9.15
N ALA A 250 -27.81 10.00 -9.81
CA ALA A 250 -28.60 9.31 -10.83
C ALA A 250 -29.65 8.34 -10.25
N GLY A 251 -29.71 8.18 -8.92
CA GLY A 251 -30.65 7.29 -8.23
C GLY A 251 -30.30 5.82 -8.28
N ILE A 252 -29.03 5.46 -8.62
CA ILE A 252 -28.53 4.09 -8.51
C ILE A 252 -28.09 3.88 -7.06
N THR A 253 -28.75 2.94 -6.38
CA THR A 253 -28.50 2.67 -4.95
C THR A 253 -28.06 1.23 -4.73
N ALA A 254 -27.37 0.98 -3.62
CA ALA A 254 -26.92 -0.35 -3.25
C ALA A 254 -28.05 -1.38 -3.09
N GLN A 255 -29.30 -0.93 -2.79
CA GLN A 255 -30.45 -1.81 -2.69
C GLN A 255 -30.89 -2.34 -4.05
N GLU A 256 -30.79 -1.52 -5.09
CA GLU A 256 -31.22 -1.88 -6.45
C GLU A 256 -30.09 -2.54 -7.25
N CYS A 257 -28.93 -1.92 -7.25
CA CYS A 257 -27.77 -2.36 -7.99
C CYS A 257 -26.48 -2.04 -7.19
N PRO A 258 -26.07 -2.91 -6.27
CA PRO A 258 -24.86 -2.66 -5.47
C PRO A 258 -23.61 -2.59 -6.34
N VAL A 259 -22.61 -1.87 -5.86
CA VAL A 259 -21.26 -1.88 -6.41
C VAL A 259 -20.42 -2.86 -5.61
N MET A 260 -19.60 -3.69 -6.29
CA MET A 260 -18.51 -4.45 -5.69
C MET A 260 -17.19 -3.79 -6.11
N SER A 261 -16.44 -3.29 -5.15
CA SER A 261 -15.18 -2.57 -5.41
C SER A 261 -13.95 -3.36 -4.99
N PHE A 262 -12.86 -3.21 -5.76
CA PHE A 262 -11.56 -3.85 -5.52
C PHE A 262 -10.43 -2.86 -5.20
N SER A 263 -10.72 -1.57 -5.18
CA SER A 263 -9.73 -0.51 -4.93
C SER A 263 -10.30 0.61 -4.06
N ILE A 264 -11.36 0.34 -3.32
CA ILE A 264 -11.97 1.25 -2.34
C ILE A 264 -11.94 0.58 -0.98
N ALA A 265 -11.37 1.27 -0.02
CA ALA A 265 -11.35 0.89 1.38
C ALA A 265 -11.72 2.12 2.25
N GLU A 266 -11.49 2.07 3.54
CA GLU A 266 -11.94 3.10 4.48
C GLU A 266 -11.40 4.50 4.14
N GLU A 267 -10.17 4.61 3.62
CA GLU A 267 -9.59 5.93 3.29
C GLU A 267 -10.27 6.55 2.06
N GLU A 268 -10.54 5.77 1.01
CA GLU A 268 -11.29 6.25 -0.15
C GLU A 268 -12.74 6.59 0.22
N ILE A 269 -13.38 5.78 1.08
CA ILE A 269 -14.74 6.04 1.57
C ILE A 269 -14.82 7.37 2.29
N LYS A 270 -13.80 7.75 3.06
CA LYS A 270 -13.72 9.07 3.69
C LYS A 270 -13.74 10.20 2.67
N GLY A 271 -13.05 10.04 1.54
CA GLY A 271 -13.05 11.00 0.42
C GLY A 271 -14.35 11.01 -0.37
N ILE A 272 -14.96 9.84 -0.60
CA ILE A 272 -16.26 9.70 -1.31
C ILE A 272 -17.41 10.26 -0.49
N GLY A 273 -17.37 10.10 0.83
CA GLY A 273 -18.46 10.35 1.76
C GLY A 273 -19.37 9.14 1.92
N ALA A 274 -19.54 8.66 3.16
CA ALA A 274 -20.31 7.46 3.48
C ALA A 274 -21.69 7.43 2.83
N GLN A 275 -22.38 8.57 2.81
CA GLN A 275 -23.73 8.70 2.22
C GLN A 275 -23.81 8.36 0.72
N ASN A 276 -22.68 8.38 0.00
CA ASN A 276 -22.64 8.10 -1.44
C ASN A 276 -22.38 6.62 -1.75
N ILE A 277 -21.93 5.83 -0.75
CA ILE A 277 -21.46 4.45 -0.95
C ILE A 277 -22.04 3.47 0.09
N GLU A 278 -22.83 3.93 1.06
CA GLU A 278 -23.44 3.09 2.09
C GLU A 278 -24.23 1.92 1.46
N GLY A 279 -23.94 0.72 1.92
CA GLY A 279 -24.57 -0.52 1.46
C GLY A 279 -23.84 -1.21 0.32
N ASP A 280 -22.89 -0.56 -0.35
CA ASP A 280 -22.05 -1.17 -1.38
C ASP A 280 -21.03 -2.14 -0.77
N LEU A 281 -20.50 -3.01 -1.61
CA LEU A 281 -19.60 -4.09 -1.24
C LEU A 281 -18.16 -3.78 -1.64
N VAL A 282 -17.24 -4.29 -0.83
CA VAL A 282 -15.80 -4.20 -1.08
C VAL A 282 -15.16 -5.55 -0.79
N SER A 283 -14.10 -5.89 -1.50
CA SER A 283 -13.34 -7.12 -1.29
C SER A 283 -11.89 -6.82 -0.99
N TRP A 284 -11.44 -7.21 0.21
CA TRP A 284 -10.10 -7.02 0.74
C TRP A 284 -9.70 -8.17 1.68
N ASP A 285 -8.54 -8.07 2.30
CA ASP A 285 -8.05 -9.05 3.27
C ASP A 285 -8.20 -8.52 4.71
N TYR A 286 -8.29 -7.20 4.88
CA TYR A 286 -8.43 -6.51 6.15
C TYR A 286 -9.43 -5.35 6.07
N TYR A 287 -10.10 -5.07 7.18
CA TYR A 287 -10.89 -3.86 7.45
C TYR A 287 -10.54 -3.29 8.82
N GLN A 288 -10.70 -1.99 9.03
CA GLN A 288 -10.50 -1.40 10.37
C GLN A 288 -11.34 -2.10 11.45
N THR A 289 -12.48 -2.64 11.08
CA THR A 289 -13.42 -3.34 11.97
C THR A 289 -13.03 -4.79 12.28
N THR A 290 -11.96 -5.33 11.68
CA THR A 290 -11.46 -6.70 11.91
C THR A 290 -11.19 -6.93 13.40
N LYS A 291 -11.65 -8.08 13.93
CA LYS A 291 -11.63 -8.39 15.37
C LYS A 291 -10.42 -9.24 15.76
N THR A 292 -9.25 -8.61 15.89
CA THR A 292 -8.04 -9.24 16.45
C THR A 292 -7.40 -8.32 17.50
N PRO A 293 -6.72 -8.88 18.52
CA PRO A 293 -5.98 -8.06 19.49
C PRO A 293 -4.85 -7.23 18.83
N ALA A 294 -4.26 -7.72 17.74
CA ALA A 294 -3.25 -6.98 16.98
C ALA A 294 -3.87 -5.76 16.30
N ASN A 295 -5.07 -5.90 15.72
CA ASN A 295 -5.78 -4.79 15.10
C ASN A 295 -6.16 -3.69 16.08
N GLU A 296 -6.66 -4.05 17.26
CA GLU A 296 -6.99 -3.05 18.31
C GLU A 296 -5.79 -2.18 18.65
N LYS A 297 -4.60 -2.79 18.75
CA LYS A 297 -3.34 -2.07 19.03
C LYS A 297 -2.92 -1.20 17.84
N PHE A 298 -2.98 -1.74 16.63
CA PHE A 298 -2.60 -1.05 15.40
C PHE A 298 -3.46 0.19 15.16
N VAL A 299 -4.79 0.06 15.21
CA VAL A 299 -5.73 1.17 15.04
C VAL A 299 -5.50 2.26 16.10
N ALA A 300 -5.30 1.86 17.37
CA ALA A 300 -5.03 2.80 18.45
C ALA A 300 -3.69 3.54 18.23
N ALA A 301 -2.64 2.84 17.83
CA ALA A 301 -1.33 3.43 17.55
C ALA A 301 -1.37 4.38 16.36
N TYR A 302 -2.03 3.98 15.26
CA TYR A 302 -2.17 4.79 14.05
C TYR A 302 -2.93 6.09 14.34
N LYS A 303 -4.07 6.01 15.02
CA LYS A 303 -4.85 7.20 15.43
C LYS A 303 -4.09 8.10 16.40
N LYS A 304 -3.37 7.53 17.35
CA LYS A 304 -2.51 8.30 18.26
C LYS A 304 -1.42 9.08 17.52
N ALA A 305 -0.85 8.49 16.46
CA ALA A 305 0.22 9.12 15.70
C ALA A 305 -0.29 10.20 14.73
N TYR A 306 -1.46 9.98 14.11
CA TYR A 306 -1.90 10.78 12.97
C TYR A 306 -3.25 11.49 13.14
N GLY A 307 -3.98 11.22 14.23
CA GLY A 307 -5.25 11.87 14.58
C GLY A 307 -6.41 10.87 14.71
N ASP A 308 -7.37 11.19 15.58
CA ASP A 308 -8.52 10.31 15.89
C ASP A 308 -9.48 10.13 14.71
N ASP A 309 -9.47 11.05 13.76
CA ASP A 309 -10.28 11.02 12.53
C ASP A 309 -9.67 10.15 11.42
N ARG A 310 -8.43 9.65 11.62
CA ARG A 310 -7.77 8.76 10.65
C ARG A 310 -8.36 7.35 10.73
N VAL A 311 -8.39 6.71 9.57
CA VAL A 311 -8.84 5.33 9.41
C VAL A 311 -7.68 4.44 9.00
N THR A 312 -7.84 3.13 9.22
CA THR A 312 -6.96 2.10 8.69
C THR A 312 -7.72 1.26 7.68
N ASP A 313 -7.02 0.73 6.71
CA ASP A 313 -7.55 -0.12 5.65
C ASP A 313 -6.50 -1.17 5.21
N ASP A 314 -6.88 -2.02 4.25
CA ASP A 314 -6.02 -3.12 3.82
C ASP A 314 -4.64 -2.68 3.32
N PRO A 315 -4.48 -1.73 2.38
CA PRO A 315 -3.15 -1.28 1.96
C PRO A 315 -2.34 -0.61 3.07
N ILE A 316 -3.00 0.08 3.98
CA ILE A 316 -2.37 0.71 5.17
C ILE A 316 -1.83 -0.37 6.09
N GLU A 317 -2.62 -1.41 6.34
CA GLU A 317 -2.23 -2.55 7.16
C GLU A 317 -1.11 -3.35 6.52
N ALA A 318 -1.23 -3.71 5.24
CA ALA A 318 -0.22 -4.47 4.51
C ALA A 318 1.14 -3.73 4.44
N ALA A 319 1.13 -2.40 4.39
CA ALA A 319 2.33 -1.58 4.45
C ALA A 319 3.00 -1.62 5.83
N TYR A 320 2.21 -1.56 6.90
CA TYR A 320 2.70 -1.77 8.27
C TYR A 320 3.35 -3.14 8.44
N ASP A 321 2.68 -4.19 7.96
CA ASP A 321 3.17 -5.57 7.99
C ASP A 321 4.45 -5.75 7.19
N ALA A 322 4.56 -5.10 6.02
CA ALA A 322 5.74 -5.18 5.16
C ALA A 322 7.01 -4.79 5.90
N VAL A 323 6.96 -3.75 6.74
CA VAL A 323 8.12 -3.29 7.51
C VAL A 323 8.53 -4.31 8.58
N TYR A 324 7.56 -4.90 9.29
CA TYR A 324 7.83 -5.95 10.29
C TYR A 324 8.32 -7.24 9.66
N LEU A 325 7.78 -7.64 8.52
CA LEU A 325 8.22 -8.82 7.78
C LEU A 325 9.64 -8.62 7.23
N TRP A 326 9.95 -7.43 6.71
CA TRP A 326 11.32 -7.09 6.32
C TRP A 326 12.28 -7.15 7.50
N LYS A 327 11.92 -6.56 8.64
CA LYS A 327 12.71 -6.65 9.88
C LYS A 327 13.00 -8.11 10.23
N ALA A 328 11.97 -8.94 10.27
CA ALA A 328 12.11 -10.36 10.61
C ALA A 328 13.00 -11.12 9.60
N ALA A 329 12.90 -10.79 8.30
CA ALA A 329 13.76 -11.37 7.27
C ALA A 329 15.22 -10.94 7.41
N VAL A 330 15.49 -9.67 7.72
CA VAL A 330 16.84 -9.13 7.99
C VAL A 330 17.45 -9.79 9.23
N GLU A 331 16.70 -9.90 10.31
CA GLU A 331 17.16 -10.54 11.55
C GLU A 331 17.46 -12.02 11.35
N LYS A 332 16.59 -12.76 10.64
CA LYS A 332 16.81 -14.16 10.29
C LYS A 332 18.02 -14.34 9.35
N ALA A 333 18.25 -13.41 8.43
CA ALA A 333 19.41 -13.40 7.54
C ALA A 333 20.69 -12.98 8.25
N GLY A 334 20.61 -12.27 9.39
CA GLY A 334 21.75 -11.61 10.04
C GLY A 334 22.45 -10.58 9.15
N SER A 335 21.72 -9.98 8.18
CA SER A 335 22.30 -9.14 7.14
C SER A 335 21.25 -8.28 6.47
N PHE A 336 21.65 -7.10 5.96
CA PHE A 336 20.86 -6.26 5.07
C PHE A 336 21.07 -6.56 3.57
N ASP A 337 21.91 -7.52 3.25
CA ASP A 337 22.15 -7.96 1.87
C ASP A 337 20.86 -8.53 1.25
N VAL A 338 20.47 -8.02 0.09
CA VAL A 338 19.18 -8.33 -0.55
C VAL A 338 19.04 -9.83 -0.84
N ASP A 339 20.10 -10.51 -1.30
CA ASP A 339 20.02 -11.94 -1.63
C ASP A 339 19.82 -12.79 -0.37
N LYS A 340 20.46 -12.41 0.74
CA LYS A 340 20.32 -13.08 2.03
C LYS A 340 18.94 -12.82 2.65
N VAL A 341 18.46 -11.58 2.61
CA VAL A 341 17.13 -11.20 3.10
C VAL A 341 16.06 -11.97 2.34
N ARG A 342 16.13 -11.97 1.02
CA ARG A 342 15.20 -12.69 0.17
C ARG A 342 15.20 -14.21 0.45
N ALA A 343 16.38 -14.81 0.58
CA ALA A 343 16.50 -16.24 0.90
C ALA A 343 15.93 -16.58 2.28
N ALA A 344 16.03 -15.66 3.24
CA ALA A 344 15.52 -15.84 4.59
C ALA A 344 13.99 -15.58 4.72
N ALA A 345 13.40 -14.83 3.80
CA ALA A 345 12.01 -14.34 3.92
C ALA A 345 10.98 -15.49 3.88
N GLY A 346 11.19 -16.51 3.06
CA GLY A 346 10.24 -17.61 2.91
C GLY A 346 9.91 -18.30 4.25
N GLY A 347 8.61 -18.48 4.51
CA GLY A 347 8.08 -19.12 5.72
C GLY A 347 8.04 -18.24 6.96
N ILE A 348 8.45 -16.97 6.89
CA ILE A 348 8.27 -16.01 7.99
C ILE A 348 6.79 -15.74 8.17
N SER A 349 6.36 -15.78 9.43
CA SER A 349 5.00 -15.42 9.85
C SER A 349 5.03 -14.18 10.72
N PHE A 350 3.93 -13.43 10.69
CA PHE A 350 3.69 -12.25 11.52
C PHE A 350 2.25 -12.25 12.02
N ASP A 351 2.05 -11.94 13.30
CA ASP A 351 0.72 -11.77 13.87
C ASP A 351 0.22 -10.36 13.53
N ALA A 352 -0.30 -10.25 12.32
CA ALA A 352 -0.76 -9.02 11.70
C ALA A 352 -2.12 -8.56 12.24
N PRO A 353 -2.52 -7.30 12.00
CA PRO A 353 -3.86 -6.82 12.31
C PRO A 353 -4.98 -7.64 11.65
N GLU A 354 -4.78 -8.12 10.43
CA GLU A 354 -5.76 -9.01 9.75
C GLU A 354 -5.85 -10.42 10.38
N GLY A 355 -4.86 -10.83 11.11
CA GLY A 355 -4.61 -12.18 11.60
C GLY A 355 -3.19 -12.64 11.24
N THR A 356 -2.83 -13.89 11.56
CA THR A 356 -1.48 -14.37 11.24
C THR A 356 -1.28 -14.51 9.73
N VAL A 357 -0.36 -13.73 9.17
CA VAL A 357 0.10 -13.83 7.78
C VAL A 357 1.42 -14.61 7.68
N LYS A 358 1.72 -15.15 6.50
CA LYS A 358 2.93 -15.92 6.25
C LYS A 358 3.42 -15.72 4.83
N ILE A 359 4.73 -15.49 4.66
CA ILE A 359 5.35 -15.40 3.33
C ILE A 359 5.45 -16.79 2.69
N ASP A 360 4.85 -16.95 1.51
CA ASP A 360 5.06 -18.13 0.67
C ASP A 360 6.48 -18.11 0.08
N GLY A 361 7.24 -19.17 0.35
CA GLY A 361 8.62 -19.28 -0.11
C GLY A 361 8.79 -19.52 -1.61
N ASP A 362 7.71 -19.94 -2.29
CA ASP A 362 7.74 -20.27 -3.71
C ASP A 362 7.55 -19.03 -4.60
N ASN A 363 6.77 -18.05 -4.13
CA ASN A 363 6.33 -16.93 -4.97
C ASN A 363 6.41 -15.54 -4.30
N GLN A 364 6.86 -15.46 -3.03
CA GLN A 364 7.06 -14.19 -2.29
C GLN A 364 5.75 -13.39 -2.03
N HIS A 365 4.62 -14.04 -2.02
CA HIS A 365 3.32 -13.50 -1.63
C HIS A 365 2.97 -13.92 -0.20
N LEU A 366 1.93 -13.31 0.36
CA LEU A 366 1.41 -13.69 1.68
C LEU A 366 0.27 -14.72 1.55
N TYR A 367 0.21 -15.65 2.50
CA TYR A 367 -1.05 -16.29 2.86
C TYR A 367 -1.90 -15.23 3.55
N LYS A 368 -3.09 -14.96 3.04
CA LYS A 368 -3.98 -13.91 3.51
C LYS A 368 -5.40 -14.39 3.68
N TYR A 369 -6.14 -13.72 4.54
CA TYR A 369 -7.58 -13.92 4.71
C TYR A 369 -8.31 -13.24 3.54
N VAL A 370 -9.41 -13.83 3.08
CA VAL A 370 -10.30 -13.14 2.14
C VAL A 370 -11.50 -12.63 2.90
N ARG A 371 -11.81 -11.35 2.75
CA ARG A 371 -12.97 -10.72 3.36
C ARG A 371 -13.80 -9.99 2.32
N ILE A 372 -15.12 -10.11 2.45
CA ILE A 372 -16.04 -9.23 1.75
C ILE A 372 -16.74 -8.42 2.81
N GLY A 373 -16.77 -7.12 2.61
CA GLY A 373 -17.36 -6.19 3.52
C GLY A 373 -18.47 -5.37 2.87
N LYS A 374 -19.30 -4.78 3.70
CA LYS A 374 -20.37 -3.87 3.33
C LYS A 374 -20.15 -2.55 4.01
N VAL A 375 -20.16 -1.48 3.23
CA VAL A 375 -19.97 -0.12 3.77
C VAL A 375 -21.18 0.26 4.63
N ASN A 376 -20.92 0.73 5.85
CA ASN A 376 -21.94 1.18 6.78
C ASN A 376 -22.09 2.71 6.79
N ALA A 377 -23.13 3.20 7.50
CA ALA A 377 -23.46 4.64 7.57
C ALA A 377 -22.34 5.51 8.17
N ASN A 378 -21.39 4.91 8.90
CA ASN A 378 -20.28 5.65 9.50
C ASN A 378 -19.04 5.70 8.57
N GLY A 379 -19.14 5.14 7.37
CA GLY A 379 -18.03 5.06 6.42
C GLY A 379 -16.98 4.00 6.76
N LEU A 380 -17.30 3.10 7.69
CA LEU A 380 -16.51 1.90 7.96
C LEU A 380 -17.10 0.70 7.20
N ILE A 381 -16.41 -0.42 7.26
CA ILE A 381 -16.78 -1.63 6.53
C ILE A 381 -17.12 -2.74 7.54
N ASP A 382 -18.33 -3.26 7.44
CA ASP A 382 -18.79 -4.42 8.23
C ASP A 382 -18.50 -5.70 7.44
N GLU A 383 -17.76 -6.62 8.04
CA GLU A 383 -17.45 -7.92 7.43
C GLU A 383 -18.72 -8.74 7.27
N VAL A 384 -19.01 -9.19 6.04
CA VAL A 384 -20.17 -10.05 5.71
C VAL A 384 -19.76 -11.44 5.25
N PHE A 385 -18.48 -11.65 4.94
CA PHE A 385 -17.89 -12.93 4.59
C PHE A 385 -16.40 -12.91 4.92
N ALA A 386 -15.87 -14.01 5.44
CA ALA A 386 -14.45 -14.22 5.65
C ALA A 386 -14.07 -15.70 5.47
N THR A 387 -12.79 -15.93 5.16
CA THR A 387 -12.18 -17.26 5.06
C THR A 387 -11.06 -17.42 6.09
N ASP A 388 -10.56 -18.65 6.24
CA ASP A 388 -9.21 -18.88 6.78
C ASP A 388 -8.16 -18.39 5.77
N PRO A 389 -6.88 -18.26 6.17
CA PRO A 389 -5.82 -17.83 5.27
C PRO A 389 -5.70 -18.74 4.04
N ILE A 390 -5.69 -18.13 2.86
CA ILE A 390 -5.60 -18.82 1.57
C ILE A 390 -4.18 -18.71 1.03
N LYS A 391 -3.66 -19.83 0.49
CA LYS A 391 -2.39 -19.83 -0.25
C LYS A 391 -2.49 -18.94 -1.48
N PRO A 392 -1.51 -18.04 -1.72
CA PRO A 392 -1.51 -17.22 -2.93
C PRO A 392 -1.32 -18.06 -4.20
N ASP A 393 -2.13 -17.80 -5.22
CA ASP A 393 -2.00 -18.36 -6.58
C ASP A 393 -2.01 -17.21 -7.61
N PRO A 394 -0.89 -16.47 -7.74
CA PRO A 394 -0.85 -15.28 -8.59
C PRO A 394 -1.08 -15.56 -10.07
N PHE A 395 -0.90 -16.79 -10.53
CA PHE A 395 -1.14 -17.21 -11.92
C PHE A 395 -2.45 -17.97 -12.10
N LEU A 396 -3.27 -18.10 -11.06
CA LEU A 396 -4.53 -18.83 -11.07
C LEU A 396 -4.42 -20.26 -11.60
N LYS A 397 -3.31 -20.94 -11.33
CA LYS A 397 -3.03 -22.31 -11.82
C LYS A 397 -4.00 -23.34 -11.27
N SER A 398 -4.60 -23.06 -10.12
CA SER A 398 -5.62 -23.90 -9.50
C SER A 398 -6.98 -23.85 -10.21
N TYR A 399 -7.17 -22.94 -11.16
CA TYR A 399 -8.44 -22.69 -11.85
C TYR A 399 -8.35 -23.09 -13.32
N SER A 400 -9.10 -24.10 -13.73
CA SER A 400 -9.10 -24.61 -15.11
C SER A 400 -9.53 -23.55 -16.14
N TRP A 401 -10.44 -22.64 -15.75
CA TRP A 401 -10.93 -21.57 -16.60
C TRP A 401 -9.91 -20.42 -16.81
N ALA A 402 -8.86 -20.36 -15.99
CA ALA A 402 -7.88 -19.29 -16.07
C ALA A 402 -6.71 -19.60 -17.02
N GLN A 403 -6.70 -20.77 -17.66
CA GLN A 403 -5.64 -21.17 -18.58
C GLN A 403 -5.51 -20.19 -19.75
N GLY A 404 -4.29 -19.71 -20.01
CA GLY A 404 -3.99 -18.76 -21.09
C GLY A 404 -4.21 -17.29 -20.74
N LEU A 405 -4.65 -16.97 -19.51
CA LEU A 405 -4.68 -15.59 -19.04
C LEU A 405 -3.25 -15.02 -18.87
N SER A 406 -3.06 -13.77 -19.26
CA SER A 406 -1.82 -13.04 -19.03
C SER A 406 -2.12 -11.56 -18.77
N ALA A 407 -1.20 -10.85 -18.10
CA ALA A 407 -1.31 -9.41 -17.88
C ALA A 407 -1.03 -8.59 -19.16
N ASP A 408 -0.33 -9.17 -20.13
CA ASP A 408 0.16 -8.48 -21.31
C ASP A 408 -0.67 -8.75 -22.58
N ALA A 409 -1.73 -9.54 -22.47
CA ALA A 409 -2.65 -9.77 -23.60
C ALA A 409 -3.46 -8.48 -23.88
N LYS A 410 -3.22 -7.87 -25.06
CA LYS A 410 -4.05 -6.78 -25.59
C LYS A 410 -5.38 -7.31 -26.12
#